data_ed57e6760ae0a218730c1ea4aaa3b2b5
#
_entry.id   ed57e6760ae0a218730c1ea4aaa3b2b5
#
_cell.length_a   1.000
_cell.length_b   1.000
_cell.length_c   1.000
_cell.angle_alpha   90.00
_cell.angle_beta   90.00
_cell.angle_gamma   90.00
#
_symmetry.space_group_name_H-M   'P 1'
#
loop_
_entity.id
_entity.type
_entity.pdbx_description
1 polymer ?
#
loop_
_entity_poly.entity_id
_entity_poly.type
_entity_poly.pdbx_seq_one_letter_code
_entity_poly.pdbx_strand_id
1 'polypeptide(L)'
;MTVAGTPGVAPRYASPVDYDTYGTYGPGRGFDRGQQWRRPRYRFQGRITADGSSGFPAEPGRYHLYISWGCPWAQRTAIVRKLMRLDDVVSLSYVDDVRDGRGWAFRERRGPDPVNGFTFLAQAYEATEPGYDGHVSVPVLWDRVTGKVVSNNFPDITIDLGTAFGAWADTSVELYPEPMRAEIDALNERVYQAVNDGPYRVAGAATQADYERLRQAMIATLEDLDRRLAGRRLLFGGQLTEADVRLWPTLARFDTGYNPMAGVSERRLTGFPNLWAYARDLYQRPAFRDTTDFTTFGGLTRGPKPSFLNDGSWRITVEPRLADWDTPSRRERLG
;
A
#
# COMPACT_ATOMS: atom_id res chain seq x y z
N MET A 1 6.72 15.19 -23.51
CA MET A 1 5.66 16.10 -24.02
C MET A 1 4.68 16.34 -22.88
N THR A 2 4.65 17.54 -22.35
CA THR A 2 3.71 17.97 -21.32
C THR A 2 2.33 18.01 -21.95
N VAL A 3 1.41 17.16 -21.51
CA VAL A 3 0.00 17.23 -21.93
C VAL A 3 -0.56 18.54 -21.38
N ALA A 4 -0.82 19.47 -22.26
CA ALA A 4 -1.46 20.74 -21.92
C ALA A 4 -2.83 20.45 -21.32
N GLY A 5 -3.00 20.81 -20.04
CA GLY A 5 -4.31 20.84 -19.40
C GLY A 5 -5.23 21.80 -20.14
N THR A 6 -6.50 21.47 -20.17
CA THR A 6 -7.57 22.30 -20.74
C THR A 6 -7.46 23.73 -20.16
N PRO A 7 -7.36 24.78 -20.98
CA PRO A 7 -7.22 26.15 -20.48
C PRO A 7 -8.49 26.58 -19.75
N GLY A 8 -8.40 27.02 -18.51
CA GLY A 8 -9.33 27.96 -17.91
C GLY A 8 -10.18 27.55 -16.73
N VAL A 9 -10.07 26.30 -16.20
CA VAL A 9 -10.75 25.99 -14.94
C VAL A 9 -9.72 25.97 -13.81
N ALA A 10 -9.91 26.81 -12.78
CA ALA A 10 -9.04 26.80 -11.61
C ALA A 10 -9.06 25.39 -10.96
N PRO A 11 -7.91 24.90 -10.45
CA PRO A 11 -7.84 23.60 -9.80
C PRO A 11 -8.84 23.54 -8.63
N ARG A 12 -9.61 22.43 -8.55
CA ARG A 12 -10.61 22.24 -7.53
C ARG A 12 -10.02 21.41 -6.39
N TYR A 13 -10.21 21.89 -5.16
CA TYR A 13 -9.76 21.21 -3.96
C TYR A 13 -10.93 20.96 -3.01
N ALA A 14 -10.84 19.88 -2.26
CA ALA A 14 -11.72 19.64 -1.14
C ALA A 14 -11.41 20.65 -0.02
N SER A 15 -12.44 21.01 0.75
CA SER A 15 -12.27 21.80 1.98
C SER A 15 -11.34 21.09 2.98
N PRO A 16 -10.73 21.83 3.91
CA PRO A 16 -9.89 21.27 4.95
C PRO A 16 -10.54 20.12 5.72
N VAL A 17 -9.71 19.30 6.37
CA VAL A 17 -10.16 18.25 7.29
C VAL A 17 -10.95 18.87 8.44
N ASP A 18 -12.11 18.28 8.73
CA ASP A 18 -13.00 18.69 9.81
C ASP A 18 -13.55 17.45 10.52
N TYR A 19 -12.91 17.06 11.61
CA TYR A 19 -13.31 15.90 12.40
C TYR A 19 -14.55 16.14 13.23
N ASP A 20 -14.81 17.41 13.61
CA ASP A 20 -15.96 17.76 14.45
C ASP A 20 -17.25 17.59 13.68
N THR A 21 -17.26 18.02 12.41
CA THR A 21 -18.44 17.89 11.53
C THR A 21 -18.60 16.49 10.93
N TYR A 22 -17.49 15.89 10.46
CA TYR A 22 -17.54 14.67 9.64
C TYR A 22 -17.05 13.41 10.35
N GLY A 23 -16.51 13.54 11.56
CA GLY A 23 -15.92 12.42 12.29
C GLY A 23 -14.62 11.89 11.64
N THR A 24 -14.20 10.72 12.08
CA THR A 24 -13.03 10.03 11.55
C THR A 24 -13.41 9.05 10.45
N TYR A 25 -12.58 8.95 9.40
CA TYR A 25 -12.73 7.91 8.39
C TYR A 25 -12.32 6.56 8.97
N GLY A 26 -13.25 5.65 9.02
CA GLY A 26 -12.99 4.25 9.37
C GLY A 26 -12.72 3.38 8.15
N PRO A 27 -12.06 2.21 8.31
CA PRO A 27 -11.77 1.29 7.20
C PRO A 27 -13.00 0.52 6.69
N GLY A 28 -14.15 1.05 6.87
CA GLY A 28 -15.42 0.53 6.39
C GLY A 28 -16.57 0.84 7.34
N ARG A 29 -17.71 1.11 6.79
CA ARG A 29 -18.97 1.09 7.53
C ARG A 29 -19.16 -0.34 8.02
N GLY A 30 -19.16 -0.57 9.33
CA GLY A 30 -19.36 -1.90 9.92
C GLY A 30 -18.24 -2.38 10.85
N PHE A 31 -17.32 -1.48 11.24
CA PHE A 31 -16.42 -1.74 12.36
C PHE A 31 -17.11 -1.42 13.68
N ASP A 32 -17.80 -2.40 14.24
CA ASP A 32 -18.25 -2.33 15.62
C ASP A 32 -17.10 -2.65 16.58
N ARG A 33 -16.99 -1.90 17.67
CA ARG A 33 -16.05 -2.21 18.75
C ARG A 33 -16.26 -3.65 19.21
N GLY A 34 -15.14 -4.40 19.29
CA GLY A 34 -15.17 -5.79 19.74
C GLY A 34 -15.43 -6.82 18.64
N GLN A 35 -15.59 -6.42 17.40
CA GLN A 35 -15.61 -7.34 16.28
C GLN A 35 -14.20 -7.57 15.72
N GLN A 36 -13.93 -8.81 15.31
CA GLN A 36 -12.67 -9.15 14.67
C GLN A 36 -12.47 -8.34 13.39
N TRP A 37 -11.28 -7.74 13.22
CA TRP A 37 -10.92 -7.03 11.99
C TRP A 37 -11.17 -7.88 10.75
N ARG A 38 -11.93 -7.33 9.80
CA ARG A 38 -12.11 -7.90 8.46
C ARG A 38 -11.94 -6.78 7.44
N ARG A 39 -11.01 -6.96 6.52
CA ARG A 39 -10.82 -6.02 5.42
C ARG A 39 -12.05 -6.04 4.50
N PRO A 40 -12.62 -4.88 4.14
CA PRO A 40 -13.69 -4.81 3.14
C PRO A 40 -13.24 -5.42 1.81
N ARG A 41 -14.15 -6.13 1.13
CA ARG A 41 -13.86 -6.71 -0.19
C ARG A 41 -13.66 -5.60 -1.22
N TYR A 42 -12.71 -5.84 -2.13
CA TYR A 42 -12.55 -4.99 -3.30
C TYR A 42 -13.70 -5.25 -4.28
N ARG A 43 -14.46 -4.22 -4.63
CA ARG A 43 -15.63 -4.35 -5.49
C ARG A 43 -15.27 -4.33 -6.97
N PHE A 44 -14.26 -3.55 -7.33
CA PHE A 44 -13.76 -3.46 -8.69
C PHE A 44 -12.49 -4.31 -8.84
N GLN A 45 -12.57 -5.34 -9.71
CA GLN A 45 -11.51 -6.32 -9.91
C GLN A 45 -11.27 -6.58 -11.40
N GLY A 46 -11.45 -5.56 -12.25
CA GLY A 46 -11.06 -5.61 -13.66
C GLY A 46 -9.55 -5.80 -13.80
N ARG A 47 -9.14 -6.44 -14.89
CA ARG A 47 -7.74 -6.74 -15.19
C ARG A 47 -7.31 -6.03 -16.45
N ILE A 48 -6.03 -5.60 -16.51
CA ILE A 48 -5.40 -5.17 -17.75
C ILE A 48 -4.74 -6.39 -18.39
N THR A 49 -4.93 -6.58 -19.70
CA THR A 49 -4.25 -7.62 -20.48
C THR A 49 -3.55 -7.03 -21.68
N ALA A 50 -2.41 -7.62 -22.06
CA ALA A 50 -1.62 -7.14 -23.19
C ALA A 50 -2.39 -7.20 -24.51
N ASP A 51 -3.24 -8.22 -24.67
CA ASP A 51 -4.06 -8.48 -25.87
C ASP A 51 -5.46 -7.82 -25.83
N GLY A 52 -5.82 -7.17 -24.70
CA GLY A 52 -7.14 -6.56 -24.51
C GLY A 52 -8.29 -7.53 -24.28
N SER A 53 -8.02 -8.83 -24.10
CA SER A 53 -9.05 -9.86 -23.90
C SER A 53 -9.94 -9.62 -22.68
N SER A 54 -9.44 -8.89 -21.68
CA SER A 54 -10.20 -8.49 -20.50
C SER A 54 -11.19 -7.33 -20.73
N GLY A 55 -11.14 -6.66 -21.90
CA GLY A 55 -11.82 -5.41 -22.18
C GLY A 55 -11.01 -4.15 -21.81
N PHE A 56 -9.86 -4.32 -21.12
CA PHE A 56 -8.93 -3.27 -20.74
C PHE A 56 -7.53 -3.57 -21.31
N PRO A 57 -7.26 -3.21 -22.59
CA PRO A 57 -5.94 -3.43 -23.20
C PRO A 57 -4.88 -2.56 -22.53
N ALA A 58 -3.64 -3.08 -22.45
CA ALA A 58 -2.50 -2.28 -22.05
C ALA A 58 -2.21 -1.22 -23.13
N GLU A 59 -2.41 0.04 -22.79
CA GLU A 59 -2.22 1.18 -23.71
C GLU A 59 -1.54 2.35 -22.98
N PRO A 60 -0.54 3.02 -23.60
CA PRO A 60 0.14 4.14 -22.97
C PRO A 60 -0.81 5.34 -22.83
N GLY A 61 -0.77 6.00 -21.67
CA GLY A 61 -1.57 7.19 -21.37
C GLY A 61 -3.06 6.93 -21.08
N ARG A 62 -3.53 5.67 -21.21
CA ARG A 62 -4.92 5.30 -20.94
C ARG A 62 -5.24 5.25 -19.45
N TYR A 63 -4.33 4.76 -18.63
CA TYR A 63 -4.61 4.50 -17.22
C TYR A 63 -4.00 5.53 -16.30
N HIS A 64 -4.68 5.74 -15.17
CA HIS A 64 -4.24 6.61 -14.09
C HIS A 64 -4.36 5.91 -12.73
N LEU A 65 -3.34 6.05 -11.89
CA LEU A 65 -3.35 5.55 -10.52
C LEU A 65 -3.65 6.68 -9.54
N TYR A 66 -4.70 6.50 -8.73
CA TYR A 66 -4.92 7.30 -7.53
C TYR A 66 -4.36 6.55 -6.32
N ILE A 67 -3.42 7.17 -5.64
CA ILE A 67 -2.74 6.59 -4.47
C ILE A 67 -2.63 7.58 -3.32
N SER A 68 -2.13 7.12 -2.18
CA SER A 68 -1.77 7.97 -1.03
C SER A 68 -0.40 7.53 -0.50
N TRP A 69 0.44 8.49 -0.12
CA TRP A 69 1.75 8.22 0.49
C TRP A 69 1.63 7.40 1.79
N GLY A 70 0.59 7.65 2.59
CA GLY A 70 0.34 6.91 3.82
C GLY A 70 -0.11 5.46 3.61
N CYS A 71 -0.69 5.12 2.45
CA CYS A 71 -1.30 3.82 2.22
C CYS A 71 -0.28 2.74 1.78
N PRO A 72 -0.06 1.69 2.58
CA PRO A 72 0.88 0.61 2.22
C PRO A 72 0.42 -0.20 1.01
N TRP A 73 -0.89 -0.32 0.82
CA TRP A 73 -1.47 -1.09 -0.28
C TRP A 73 -1.24 -0.37 -1.61
N ALA A 74 -1.42 0.95 -1.63
CA ALA A 74 -1.19 1.79 -2.79
C ALA A 74 0.30 1.94 -3.12
N GLN A 75 1.18 1.98 -2.13
CA GLN A 75 2.62 2.09 -2.35
C GLN A 75 3.17 0.95 -3.23
N ARG A 76 2.62 -0.27 -3.12
CA ARG A 76 3.03 -1.40 -3.94
C ARG A 76 2.86 -1.12 -5.43
N THR A 77 1.75 -0.50 -5.80
CA THR A 77 1.49 -0.15 -7.21
C THR A 77 2.44 0.93 -7.72
N ALA A 78 2.80 1.90 -6.88
CA ALA A 78 3.80 2.91 -7.22
C ALA A 78 5.20 2.32 -7.39
N ILE A 79 5.60 1.38 -6.52
CA ILE A 79 6.88 0.66 -6.62
C ILE A 79 6.95 -0.11 -7.94
N VAL A 80 5.93 -0.93 -8.25
CA VAL A 80 5.91 -1.71 -9.50
C VAL A 80 5.95 -0.79 -10.71
N ARG A 81 5.13 0.27 -10.73
CA ARG A 81 5.14 1.27 -11.80
C ARG A 81 6.56 1.83 -12.05
N LYS A 82 7.30 2.15 -11.00
CA LYS A 82 8.68 2.65 -11.11
C LYS A 82 9.68 1.56 -11.52
N LEU A 83 9.57 0.35 -10.95
CA LEU A 83 10.43 -0.78 -11.32
C LEU A 83 10.31 -1.12 -12.81
N MET A 84 9.08 -1.10 -13.32
CA MET A 84 8.77 -1.38 -14.71
C MET A 84 8.98 -0.17 -15.64
N ARG A 85 9.45 0.98 -15.12
CA ARG A 85 9.64 2.24 -15.86
C ARG A 85 8.39 2.72 -16.61
N LEU A 86 7.23 2.57 -16.00
CA LEU A 86 5.94 2.96 -16.58
C LEU A 86 5.53 4.40 -16.25
N ASP A 87 6.49 5.28 -15.89
CA ASP A 87 6.18 6.65 -15.45
C ASP A 87 5.50 7.49 -16.53
N ASP A 88 5.85 7.28 -17.77
CA ASP A 88 5.24 7.96 -18.93
C ASP A 88 4.07 7.17 -19.55
N VAL A 89 3.82 5.94 -19.09
CA VAL A 89 2.79 5.03 -19.64
C VAL A 89 1.53 5.05 -18.79
N VAL A 90 1.68 5.00 -17.47
CA VAL A 90 0.58 5.04 -16.49
C VAL A 90 0.77 6.24 -15.60
N SER A 91 -0.08 7.24 -15.71
CA SER A 91 0.00 8.45 -14.89
C SER A 91 -0.43 8.18 -13.43
N LEU A 92 -0.03 9.06 -12.49
CA LEU A 92 -0.28 8.88 -11.08
C LEU A 92 -0.53 10.22 -10.39
N SER A 93 -1.46 10.23 -9.43
CA SER A 93 -1.66 11.36 -8.52
C SER A 93 -1.94 10.88 -7.08
N TYR A 94 -1.80 11.82 -6.14
CA TYR A 94 -1.93 11.54 -4.72
C TYR A 94 -3.16 12.19 -4.11
N VAL A 95 -3.96 11.41 -3.41
CA VAL A 95 -4.95 11.95 -2.47
C VAL A 95 -4.28 12.32 -1.15
N ASP A 96 -4.92 13.18 -0.36
CA ASP A 96 -4.40 13.59 0.94
C ASP A 96 -4.38 12.41 1.93
N ASP A 97 -3.26 12.29 2.67
CA ASP A 97 -3.07 11.23 3.67
C ASP A 97 -3.91 11.48 4.94
N VAL A 98 -4.30 12.72 5.19
CA VAL A 98 -5.16 13.09 6.32
C VAL A 98 -6.61 13.09 5.86
N ARG A 99 -7.47 12.38 6.59
CA ARG A 99 -8.86 12.13 6.20
C ARG A 99 -9.80 12.31 7.39
N ASP A 100 -10.89 13.02 7.16
CA ASP A 100 -12.09 12.95 7.99
C ASP A 100 -13.10 11.93 7.44
N GLY A 101 -14.32 11.87 7.99
CA GLY A 101 -15.34 10.91 7.59
C GLY A 101 -15.76 10.95 6.11
N ARG A 102 -15.39 12.00 5.37
CA ARG A 102 -15.63 12.10 3.91
C ARG A 102 -14.66 11.24 3.09
N GLY A 103 -13.59 10.71 3.69
CA GLY A 103 -12.65 9.81 3.03
C GLY A 103 -11.50 10.52 2.29
N TRP A 104 -11.02 9.90 1.24
CA TRP A 104 -9.90 10.36 0.44
C TRP A 104 -10.25 11.60 -0.36
N ALA A 105 -9.42 12.65 -0.27
CA ALA A 105 -9.68 13.94 -0.88
C ALA A 105 -8.46 14.50 -1.60
N PHE A 106 -8.68 15.33 -2.61
CA PHE A 106 -7.62 16.10 -3.26
C PHE A 106 -7.54 17.47 -2.58
N ARG A 107 -6.44 17.73 -1.90
CA ARG A 107 -6.17 19.00 -1.20
C ARG A 107 -4.85 19.61 -1.65
N GLU A 108 -4.67 20.89 -1.44
CA GLU A 108 -3.49 21.67 -1.88
C GLU A 108 -2.16 20.97 -1.54
N ARG A 109 -2.08 20.35 -0.37
CA ARG A 109 -0.87 19.64 0.08
C ARG A 109 -0.39 18.55 -0.87
N ARG A 110 -1.29 17.91 -1.63
CA ARG A 110 -0.98 16.81 -2.55
C ARG A 110 -1.31 17.11 -4.01
N GLY A 111 -1.90 18.26 -4.26
CA GLY A 111 -2.32 18.70 -5.59
C GLY A 111 -3.77 18.30 -5.93
N PRO A 112 -4.30 18.86 -7.03
CA PRO A 112 -5.63 18.54 -7.53
C PRO A 112 -5.65 17.19 -8.23
N ASP A 113 -6.85 16.68 -8.53
CA ASP A 113 -7.00 15.60 -9.50
C ASP A 113 -6.73 16.12 -10.92
N PRO A 114 -5.64 15.68 -11.58
CA PRO A 114 -5.25 16.19 -12.90
C PRO A 114 -6.05 15.56 -14.05
N VAL A 115 -6.89 14.55 -13.78
CA VAL A 115 -7.58 13.76 -14.80
C VAL A 115 -9.05 14.16 -14.93
N ASN A 116 -9.77 14.17 -13.81
CA ASN A 116 -11.22 14.40 -13.80
C ASN A 116 -11.63 15.67 -13.03
N GLY A 117 -10.71 16.29 -12.29
CA GLY A 117 -11.01 17.43 -11.42
C GLY A 117 -11.86 17.06 -10.20
N PHE A 118 -11.82 15.81 -9.75
CA PHE A 118 -12.51 15.39 -8.55
C PHE A 118 -11.95 16.08 -7.31
N THR A 119 -12.81 16.38 -6.35
CA THR A 119 -12.40 16.88 -5.03
C THR A 119 -12.30 15.76 -4.01
N PHE A 120 -13.10 14.70 -4.18
CA PHE A 120 -13.07 13.49 -3.37
C PHE A 120 -12.96 12.25 -4.26
N LEU A 121 -12.16 11.28 -3.85
CA LEU A 121 -12.00 10.03 -4.60
C LEU A 121 -13.31 9.23 -4.71
N ALA A 122 -14.24 9.43 -3.77
CA ALA A 122 -15.58 8.84 -3.84
C ALA A 122 -16.30 9.15 -5.18
N GLN A 123 -16.01 10.29 -5.81
CA GLN A 123 -16.58 10.66 -7.10
C GLN A 123 -16.15 9.72 -8.24
N ALA A 124 -14.95 9.14 -8.17
CA ALA A 124 -14.51 8.10 -9.12
C ALA A 124 -15.32 6.80 -8.98
N TYR A 125 -15.65 6.45 -7.74
CA TYR A 125 -16.48 5.27 -7.45
C TYR A 125 -17.92 5.49 -7.89
N GLU A 126 -18.46 6.67 -7.60
CA GLU A 126 -19.81 7.07 -8.02
C GLU A 126 -19.96 7.14 -9.54
N ALA A 127 -18.92 7.64 -10.25
CA ALA A 127 -18.91 7.67 -11.72
C ALA A 127 -18.87 6.26 -12.34
N THR A 128 -18.29 5.29 -11.60
CA THR A 128 -18.22 3.90 -12.04
C THR A 128 -19.51 3.15 -11.79
N GLU A 129 -20.09 3.35 -10.61
CA GLU A 129 -21.31 2.70 -10.13
C GLU A 129 -22.15 3.74 -9.39
N PRO A 130 -23.18 4.30 -10.05
CA PRO A 130 -24.09 5.27 -9.42
C PRO A 130 -24.74 4.72 -8.15
N GLY A 131 -24.71 5.52 -7.08
CA GLY A 131 -25.20 5.12 -5.76
C GLY A 131 -24.22 4.24 -4.98
N TYR A 132 -22.92 4.29 -5.28
CA TYR A 132 -21.90 3.47 -4.62
C TYR A 132 -21.92 3.66 -3.09
N ASP A 133 -22.19 2.59 -2.37
CA ASP A 133 -22.31 2.55 -0.91
C ASP A 133 -21.16 1.82 -0.19
N GLY A 134 -20.19 1.33 -0.97
CA GLY A 134 -19.07 0.53 -0.48
C GLY A 134 -17.90 1.36 0.08
N HIS A 135 -16.82 0.65 0.42
CA HIS A 135 -15.59 1.26 0.93
C HIS A 135 -14.77 1.88 -0.20
N VAL A 136 -14.53 3.20 -0.09
CA VAL A 136 -13.63 3.94 -0.99
C VAL A 136 -12.19 3.76 -0.52
N SER A 137 -11.39 3.05 -1.28
CA SER A 137 -9.99 2.71 -0.95
C SER A 137 -9.01 3.23 -2.00
N VAL A 138 -7.73 3.22 -1.67
CA VAL A 138 -6.60 3.35 -2.59
C VAL A 138 -5.72 2.10 -2.47
N PRO A 139 -5.03 1.66 -3.57
CA PRO A 139 -4.97 2.29 -4.88
C PRO A 139 -6.29 2.19 -5.65
N VAL A 140 -6.47 3.07 -6.62
CA VAL A 140 -7.49 2.96 -7.66
C VAL A 140 -6.80 3.03 -9.01
N LEU A 141 -7.08 2.06 -9.87
CA LEU A 141 -6.72 2.08 -11.27
C LEU A 141 -7.92 2.60 -12.06
N TRP A 142 -7.76 3.77 -12.66
CA TRP A 142 -8.77 4.46 -13.43
C TRP A 142 -8.52 4.34 -14.91
N ASP A 143 -9.53 4.02 -15.71
CA ASP A 143 -9.49 4.04 -17.16
C ASP A 143 -10.03 5.39 -17.68
N ARG A 144 -9.16 6.18 -18.28
CA ARG A 144 -9.48 7.51 -18.82
C ARG A 144 -10.38 7.44 -20.05
N VAL A 145 -10.40 6.30 -20.76
CA VAL A 145 -11.21 6.09 -21.96
C VAL A 145 -12.67 5.82 -21.59
N THR A 146 -12.89 4.92 -20.63
CA THR A 146 -14.26 4.58 -20.20
C THR A 146 -14.79 5.50 -19.10
N GLY A 147 -13.93 6.30 -18.45
CA GLY A 147 -14.30 7.13 -17.32
C GLY A 147 -14.75 6.30 -16.11
N LYS A 148 -14.08 5.16 -15.84
CA LYS A 148 -14.45 4.21 -14.77
C LYS A 148 -13.24 3.66 -14.03
N VAL A 149 -13.48 3.24 -12.80
CA VAL A 149 -12.53 2.42 -12.04
C VAL A 149 -12.43 1.03 -12.67
N VAL A 150 -11.24 0.64 -13.09
CA VAL A 150 -10.94 -0.72 -13.54
C VAL A 150 -10.83 -1.64 -12.33
N SER A 151 -9.97 -1.25 -11.38
CA SER A 151 -9.70 -2.05 -10.18
C SER A 151 -9.34 -1.19 -8.99
N ASN A 152 -9.74 -1.61 -7.80
CA ASN A 152 -9.20 -1.16 -6.52
C ASN A 152 -8.53 -2.32 -5.74
N ASN A 153 -8.31 -3.45 -6.42
CA ASN A 153 -7.63 -4.63 -5.89
C ASN A 153 -6.12 -4.52 -6.13
N PHE A 154 -5.36 -4.08 -5.13
CA PHE A 154 -3.91 -3.86 -5.28
C PHE A 154 -3.13 -5.08 -5.78
N PRO A 155 -3.45 -6.35 -5.38
CA PRO A 155 -2.73 -7.51 -5.90
C PRO A 155 -2.84 -7.65 -7.41
N ASP A 156 -4.03 -7.46 -7.96
CA ASP A 156 -4.25 -7.52 -9.40
C ASP A 156 -3.54 -6.37 -10.12
N ILE A 157 -3.65 -5.15 -9.57
CA ILE A 157 -3.00 -3.98 -10.15
C ILE A 157 -1.47 -4.16 -10.22
N THR A 158 -0.84 -4.71 -9.17
CA THR A 158 0.62 -4.95 -9.19
C THR A 158 1.02 -5.99 -10.23
N ILE A 159 0.26 -7.07 -10.35
CA ILE A 159 0.51 -8.10 -11.38
C ILE A 159 0.33 -7.53 -12.79
N ASP A 160 -0.76 -6.80 -13.03
CA ASP A 160 -1.05 -6.23 -14.35
C ASP A 160 0.01 -5.21 -14.78
N LEU A 161 0.45 -4.32 -13.87
CA LEU A 161 1.55 -3.39 -14.14
C LEU A 161 2.87 -4.13 -14.41
N GLY A 162 3.11 -5.24 -13.74
CA GLY A 162 4.32 -6.04 -13.87
C GLY A 162 4.35 -6.96 -15.11
N THR A 163 3.20 -7.24 -15.73
CA THR A 163 3.10 -8.29 -16.76
C THR A 163 2.44 -7.85 -18.06
N ALA A 164 1.46 -6.94 -18.04
CA ALA A 164 0.67 -6.61 -19.21
C ALA A 164 1.32 -5.55 -20.13
N PHE A 165 2.20 -4.71 -19.60
CA PHE A 165 2.76 -3.55 -20.31
C PHE A 165 4.12 -3.83 -20.97
N GLY A 166 4.44 -5.09 -21.30
CA GLY A 166 5.75 -5.49 -21.82
C GLY A 166 6.26 -4.73 -23.05
N ALA A 167 5.35 -4.16 -23.86
CA ALA A 167 5.73 -3.34 -25.01
C ALA A 167 6.38 -1.98 -24.62
N TRP A 168 6.19 -1.52 -23.38
CA TRP A 168 6.69 -0.22 -22.89
C TRP A 168 7.52 -0.35 -21.61
N ALA A 169 7.45 -1.50 -20.94
CA ALA A 169 8.08 -1.74 -19.65
C ALA A 169 9.57 -2.07 -19.79
N ASP A 170 10.31 -1.92 -18.69
CA ASP A 170 11.65 -2.47 -18.57
C ASP A 170 11.59 -4.00 -18.42
N THR A 171 11.81 -4.71 -19.51
CA THR A 171 11.76 -6.18 -19.56
C THR A 171 12.94 -6.88 -18.88
N SER A 172 13.94 -6.14 -18.38
CA SER A 172 15.00 -6.71 -17.54
C SER A 172 14.53 -7.06 -16.13
N VAL A 173 13.34 -6.55 -15.73
CA VAL A 173 12.72 -6.79 -14.42
C VAL A 173 11.53 -7.72 -14.61
N GLU A 174 11.62 -8.93 -14.08
CA GLU A 174 10.53 -9.90 -14.07
C GLU A 174 10.11 -10.18 -12.62
N LEU A 175 9.02 -9.52 -12.18
CA LEU A 175 8.56 -9.59 -10.80
C LEU A 175 7.74 -10.85 -10.48
N TYR A 176 7.14 -11.47 -11.49
CA TYR A 176 6.21 -12.59 -11.30
C TYR A 176 6.44 -13.69 -12.35
N PRO A 177 7.66 -14.29 -12.36
CA PRO A 177 8.06 -15.30 -13.34
C PRO A 177 7.20 -16.55 -13.21
N GLU A 178 6.76 -17.08 -14.33
CA GLU A 178 5.80 -18.18 -14.40
C GLU A 178 6.21 -19.42 -13.57
N PRO A 179 7.47 -19.89 -13.59
CA PRO A 179 7.87 -21.07 -12.81
C PRO A 179 7.82 -20.85 -11.29
N MET A 180 7.84 -19.58 -10.82
CA MET A 180 7.89 -19.25 -9.40
C MET A 180 6.55 -18.78 -8.84
N ARG A 181 5.51 -18.62 -9.67
CA ARG A 181 4.21 -18.03 -9.25
C ARG A 181 3.61 -18.72 -8.05
N ALA A 182 3.54 -20.04 -8.07
CA ALA A 182 2.96 -20.79 -6.96
C ALA A 182 3.69 -20.57 -5.63
N GLU A 183 5.03 -20.48 -5.64
CA GLU A 183 5.82 -20.23 -4.43
C GLU A 183 5.70 -18.77 -3.97
N ILE A 184 5.67 -17.83 -4.92
CA ILE A 184 5.45 -16.40 -4.64
C ILE A 184 4.09 -16.21 -4.00
N ASP A 185 3.04 -16.81 -4.55
CA ASP A 185 1.68 -16.70 -4.03
C ASP A 185 1.53 -17.32 -2.64
N ALA A 186 2.13 -18.48 -2.42
CA ALA A 186 2.12 -19.13 -1.09
C ALA A 186 2.83 -18.27 -0.04
N LEU A 187 3.98 -17.67 -0.37
CA LEU A 187 4.67 -16.76 0.52
C LEU A 187 3.87 -15.48 0.75
N ASN A 188 3.29 -14.91 -0.31
CA ASN A 188 2.48 -13.71 -0.26
C ASN A 188 1.26 -13.87 0.64
N GLU A 189 0.55 -15.00 0.54
CA GLU A 189 -0.61 -15.29 1.41
C GLU A 189 -0.19 -15.37 2.88
N ARG A 190 0.88 -16.10 3.19
CA ARG A 190 1.42 -16.18 4.56
C ARG A 190 1.82 -14.81 5.10
N VAL A 191 2.58 -14.03 4.31
CA VAL A 191 3.03 -12.69 4.67
C VAL A 191 1.84 -11.74 4.80
N TYR A 192 0.84 -11.85 3.92
CA TYR A 192 -0.37 -11.06 4.00
C TYR A 192 -1.08 -11.26 5.35
N GLN A 193 -1.37 -12.50 5.69
CA GLN A 193 -2.13 -12.83 6.90
C GLN A 193 -1.41 -12.43 8.19
N ALA A 194 -0.11 -12.71 8.29
CA ALA A 194 0.63 -12.54 9.53
C ALA A 194 1.33 -11.18 9.65
N VAL A 195 1.77 -10.59 8.53
CA VAL A 195 2.64 -9.40 8.54
C VAL A 195 1.95 -8.18 7.95
N ASN A 196 1.39 -8.26 6.72
CA ASN A 196 0.85 -7.07 6.08
C ASN A 196 -0.47 -6.61 6.70
N ASP A 197 -1.39 -7.55 6.97
CA ASP A 197 -2.65 -7.31 7.69
C ASP A 197 -2.50 -7.49 9.21
N GLY A 198 -1.38 -8.10 9.63
CA GLY A 198 -1.06 -8.41 11.01
C GLY A 198 -1.25 -7.27 12.00
N PRO A 199 -0.65 -6.08 11.78
CA PRO A 199 -0.79 -4.95 12.70
C PRO A 199 -2.25 -4.51 12.91
N TYR A 200 -3.07 -4.55 11.86
CA TYR A 200 -4.49 -4.21 11.95
C TYR A 200 -5.27 -5.26 12.76
N ARG A 201 -4.94 -6.54 12.55
CA ARG A 201 -5.55 -7.64 13.31
C ARG A 201 -5.14 -7.61 14.78
N VAL A 202 -3.87 -7.33 15.07
CA VAL A 202 -3.37 -7.16 16.45
C VAL A 202 -4.05 -5.95 17.11
N ALA A 203 -4.11 -4.82 16.41
CA ALA A 203 -4.77 -3.61 16.92
C ALA A 203 -6.29 -3.83 17.13
N GLY A 204 -6.94 -4.59 16.27
CA GLY A 204 -8.38 -4.90 16.34
C GLY A 204 -8.74 -6.13 17.19
N ALA A 205 -7.78 -6.71 17.95
CA ALA A 205 -8.06 -7.86 18.78
C ALA A 205 -9.10 -7.52 19.87
N ALA A 206 -10.11 -8.38 20.00
CA ALA A 206 -11.21 -8.19 20.94
C ALA A 206 -10.90 -8.70 22.36
N THR A 207 -9.92 -9.58 22.50
CA THR A 207 -9.52 -10.19 23.79
C THR A 207 -8.00 -10.18 23.94
N GLN A 208 -7.53 -10.24 25.22
CA GLN A 208 -6.11 -10.38 25.53
C GLN A 208 -5.52 -11.65 24.87
N ALA A 209 -6.24 -12.74 24.89
CA ALA A 209 -5.79 -14.01 24.29
C ALA A 209 -5.63 -13.88 22.76
N ASP A 210 -6.55 -13.20 22.07
CA ASP A 210 -6.42 -12.93 20.63
C ASP A 210 -5.25 -11.99 20.34
N TYR A 211 -5.08 -10.95 21.13
CA TYR A 211 -3.94 -10.04 21.01
C TYR A 211 -2.61 -10.79 21.10
N GLU A 212 -2.43 -11.59 22.15
CA GLU A 212 -1.21 -12.38 22.36
C GLU A 212 -0.98 -13.36 21.19
N ARG A 213 -1.99 -14.10 20.78
CA ARG A 213 -1.91 -15.04 19.67
C ARG A 213 -1.54 -14.36 18.35
N LEU A 214 -2.17 -13.22 18.02
CA LEU A 214 -1.95 -12.51 16.75
C LEU A 214 -0.57 -11.86 16.72
N ARG A 215 -0.13 -11.22 17.81
CA ARG A 215 1.21 -10.61 17.84
C ARG A 215 2.32 -11.67 17.81
N GLN A 216 2.15 -12.81 18.48
CA GLN A 216 3.11 -13.92 18.44
C GLN A 216 3.21 -14.52 17.02
N ALA A 217 2.08 -14.68 16.33
CA ALA A 217 2.08 -15.14 14.94
C ALA A 217 2.85 -14.18 14.02
N MET A 218 2.69 -12.87 14.24
CA MET A 218 3.44 -11.85 13.47
C MET A 218 4.94 -11.91 13.78
N ILE A 219 5.32 -11.96 15.06
CA ILE A 219 6.73 -12.05 15.49
C ILE A 219 7.39 -13.31 14.91
N ALA A 220 6.76 -14.47 15.06
CA ALA A 220 7.27 -15.74 14.52
C ALA A 220 7.47 -15.67 13.00
N THR A 221 6.56 -15.01 12.28
CA THR A 221 6.70 -14.83 10.81
C THR A 221 7.85 -13.88 10.48
N LEU A 222 8.06 -12.79 11.23
CA LEU A 222 9.22 -11.91 11.03
C LEU A 222 10.54 -12.65 11.30
N GLU A 223 10.59 -13.52 12.32
CA GLU A 223 11.74 -14.36 12.60
C GLU A 223 12.00 -15.40 11.50
N ASP A 224 10.96 -16.00 10.94
CA ASP A 224 11.08 -16.91 9.80
C ASP A 224 11.63 -16.20 8.56
N LEU A 225 11.16 -14.98 8.29
CA LEU A 225 11.67 -14.16 7.21
C LEU A 225 13.13 -13.75 7.46
N ASP A 226 13.50 -13.40 8.69
CA ASP A 226 14.88 -13.10 9.04
C ASP A 226 15.80 -14.31 8.80
N ARG A 227 15.39 -15.52 9.24
CA ARG A 227 16.13 -16.76 8.97
C ARG A 227 16.21 -17.08 7.47
N ARG A 228 15.10 -16.90 6.72
CA ARG A 228 15.07 -17.09 5.27
C ARG A 228 16.11 -16.23 4.56
N LEU A 229 16.32 -15.02 5.04
CA LEU A 229 17.22 -14.02 4.47
C LEU A 229 18.67 -14.15 4.94
N ALA A 230 19.02 -15.08 5.83
CA ALA A 230 20.39 -15.22 6.33
C ALA A 230 21.42 -15.50 5.24
N GLY A 231 21.06 -16.29 4.22
CA GLY A 231 21.93 -16.62 3.09
C GLY A 231 21.41 -16.18 1.73
N ARG A 232 20.42 -15.30 1.68
CA ARG A 232 19.78 -14.85 0.44
C ARG A 232 19.69 -13.33 0.41
N ARG A 233 19.98 -12.72 -0.74
CA ARG A 233 19.86 -11.27 -0.87
C ARG A 233 18.41 -10.80 -0.76
N LEU A 234 17.51 -11.48 -1.48
CA LEU A 234 16.08 -11.20 -1.57
C LEU A 234 15.28 -12.44 -1.18
N LEU A 235 13.95 -12.33 -1.11
CA LEU A 235 13.08 -13.44 -0.67
C LEU A 235 13.21 -14.70 -1.54
N PHE A 236 13.55 -14.54 -2.82
CA PHE A 236 13.77 -15.63 -3.77
C PHE A 236 15.21 -15.64 -4.33
N GLY A 237 16.20 -15.60 -3.42
CA GLY A 237 17.62 -15.61 -3.78
C GLY A 237 18.12 -14.24 -4.22
N GLY A 238 18.63 -14.13 -5.44
CA GLY A 238 19.09 -12.86 -6.04
C GLY A 238 18.01 -12.12 -6.84
N GLN A 239 16.89 -12.77 -7.14
CA GLN A 239 15.83 -12.22 -7.98
C GLN A 239 14.84 -11.40 -7.18
N LEU A 240 14.61 -10.14 -7.61
CA LEU A 240 13.54 -9.30 -7.09
C LEU A 240 12.19 -9.79 -7.61
N THR A 241 11.26 -10.05 -6.69
CA THR A 241 9.94 -10.56 -7.02
C THR A 241 8.84 -9.69 -6.45
N GLU A 242 7.61 -9.98 -6.83
CA GLU A 242 6.41 -9.32 -6.31
C GLU A 242 6.27 -9.52 -4.79
N ALA A 243 6.80 -10.63 -4.23
CA ALA A 243 6.82 -10.85 -2.80
C ALA A 243 7.66 -9.80 -2.04
N ASP A 244 8.79 -9.36 -2.60
CA ASP A 244 9.61 -8.28 -2.03
C ASP A 244 8.83 -6.96 -2.02
N VAL A 245 8.12 -6.67 -3.11
CA VAL A 245 7.25 -5.50 -3.22
C VAL A 245 6.13 -5.53 -2.18
N ARG A 246 5.51 -6.71 -1.93
CA ARG A 246 4.44 -6.85 -0.93
C ARG A 246 4.91 -6.69 0.50
N LEU A 247 6.09 -7.21 0.82
CA LEU A 247 6.61 -7.16 2.19
C LEU A 247 7.09 -5.75 2.56
N TRP A 248 7.75 -5.05 1.63
CA TRP A 248 8.43 -3.78 1.87
C TRP A 248 7.60 -2.72 2.62
N PRO A 249 6.36 -2.38 2.21
CA PRO A 249 5.62 -1.29 2.85
C PRO A 249 5.35 -1.52 4.33
N THR A 250 5.25 -2.78 4.76
CA THR A 250 5.06 -3.12 6.17
C THR A 250 6.35 -2.93 6.96
N LEU A 251 7.49 -3.35 6.41
CA LEU A 251 8.79 -3.17 7.05
C LEU A 251 9.12 -1.68 7.21
N ALA A 252 8.91 -0.89 6.16
CA ALA A 252 9.16 0.56 6.17
C ALA A 252 8.32 1.29 7.23
N ARG A 253 7.12 0.78 7.54
CA ARG A 253 6.19 1.36 8.53
C ARG A 253 6.28 0.73 9.91
N PHE A 254 7.08 -0.33 10.08
CA PHE A 254 7.01 -1.12 11.31
C PHE A 254 7.30 -0.27 12.54
N ASP A 255 8.45 0.35 12.62
CA ASP A 255 8.88 1.08 13.82
C ASP A 255 8.26 2.47 13.98
N THR A 256 7.80 3.08 12.88
CA THR A 256 7.23 4.44 12.91
C THR A 256 5.71 4.48 13.03
N GLY A 257 5.01 3.41 12.63
CA GLY A 257 3.56 3.36 12.55
C GLY A 257 2.94 2.11 13.14
N TYR A 258 3.23 0.95 12.57
CA TYR A 258 2.50 -0.27 12.90
C TYR A 258 2.77 -0.82 14.30
N ASN A 259 4.02 -0.87 14.69
CA ASN A 259 4.38 -1.38 16.01
C ASN A 259 3.88 -0.44 17.12
N PRO A 260 4.06 0.89 17.03
CA PRO A 260 3.43 1.82 17.97
C PRO A 260 1.90 1.77 18.00
N MET A 261 1.26 1.59 16.84
CA MET A 261 -0.19 1.48 16.74
C MET A 261 -0.74 0.22 17.45
N ALA A 262 -0.10 -0.90 17.18
CA ALA A 262 -0.63 -2.22 17.55
C ALA A 262 -0.01 -2.83 18.81
N GLY A 263 1.16 -2.34 19.24
CA GLY A 263 1.89 -2.93 20.36
C GLY A 263 2.36 -4.35 20.04
N VAL A 264 2.98 -4.57 18.88
CA VAL A 264 3.34 -5.92 18.42
C VAL A 264 4.51 -6.47 19.20
N SER A 265 5.59 -5.69 19.38
CA SER A 265 6.85 -6.18 19.94
C SER A 265 7.68 -5.05 20.52
N GLU A 266 8.33 -5.29 21.65
CA GLU A 266 9.41 -4.41 22.14
C GLU A 266 10.63 -4.44 21.22
N ARG A 267 10.81 -5.55 20.49
CA ARG A 267 11.85 -5.73 19.49
C ARG A 267 11.51 -4.93 18.24
N ARG A 268 12.40 -4.04 17.84
CA ARG A 268 12.28 -3.22 16.64
C ARG A 268 12.75 -3.97 15.39
N LEU A 269 12.48 -3.43 14.21
CA LEU A 269 12.95 -4.00 12.95
C LEU A 269 14.47 -4.19 12.94
N THR A 270 15.21 -3.26 13.53
CA THR A 270 16.68 -3.33 13.68
C THR A 270 17.15 -4.54 14.49
N GLY A 271 16.28 -5.14 15.30
CA GLY A 271 16.55 -6.36 16.06
C GLY A 271 16.46 -7.65 15.24
N PHE A 272 16.01 -7.60 14.00
CA PHE A 272 16.01 -8.71 13.03
C PHE A 272 17.12 -8.46 12.00
N PRO A 273 18.36 -8.91 12.21
CA PRO A 273 19.53 -8.39 11.49
C PRO A 273 19.47 -8.62 9.99
N ASN A 274 19.01 -9.79 9.54
CA ASN A 274 18.92 -10.11 8.11
C ASN A 274 17.76 -9.37 7.45
N LEU A 275 16.62 -9.31 8.13
CA LEU A 275 15.43 -8.61 7.66
C LEU A 275 15.66 -7.08 7.60
N TRP A 276 16.38 -6.53 8.58
CA TRP A 276 16.77 -5.13 8.59
C TRP A 276 17.75 -4.80 7.46
N ALA A 277 18.78 -5.64 7.25
CA ALA A 277 19.72 -5.46 6.13
C ALA A 277 18.98 -5.57 4.78
N TYR A 278 18.08 -6.54 4.63
CA TYR A 278 17.23 -6.69 3.45
C TYR A 278 16.34 -5.46 3.21
N ALA A 279 15.71 -4.96 4.24
CA ALA A 279 14.87 -3.77 4.12
C ALA A 279 15.67 -2.56 3.61
N ARG A 280 16.91 -2.36 4.09
CA ARG A 280 17.80 -1.32 3.58
C ARG A 280 18.27 -1.59 2.14
N ASP A 281 18.51 -2.84 1.74
CA ASP A 281 18.84 -3.18 0.35
C ASP A 281 17.73 -2.79 -0.61
N LEU A 282 16.48 -2.99 -0.21
CA LEU A 282 15.32 -2.51 -0.98
C LEU A 282 15.24 -0.98 -0.98
N TYR A 283 15.40 -0.32 0.17
CA TYR A 283 15.35 1.14 0.28
C TYR A 283 16.40 1.84 -0.58
N GLN A 284 17.59 1.27 -0.74
CA GLN A 284 18.65 1.81 -1.58
C GLN A 284 18.30 1.78 -3.08
N ARG A 285 17.25 1.07 -3.49
CA ARG A 285 16.76 1.06 -4.87
C ARG A 285 15.80 2.24 -5.09
N PRO A 286 16.00 3.06 -6.15
CA PRO A 286 15.19 4.26 -6.39
C PRO A 286 13.67 4.00 -6.35
N ALA A 287 13.20 2.88 -6.92
CA ALA A 287 11.77 2.57 -6.96
C ALA A 287 11.14 2.43 -5.56
N PHE A 288 11.88 1.95 -4.58
CA PHE A 288 11.42 1.82 -3.20
C PHE A 288 11.62 3.13 -2.42
N ARG A 289 12.78 3.76 -2.54
CA ARG A 289 13.12 5.00 -1.83
C ARG A 289 12.20 6.15 -2.25
N ASP A 290 12.08 6.40 -3.56
CA ASP A 290 11.36 7.56 -4.09
C ASP A 290 9.83 7.44 -3.95
N THR A 291 9.33 6.25 -3.60
CA THR A 291 7.92 6.00 -3.27
C THR A 291 7.66 5.93 -1.76
N THR A 292 8.64 6.28 -0.93
CA THR A 292 8.57 6.20 0.53
C THR A 292 8.69 7.60 1.15
N ASP A 293 7.64 8.01 1.85
CA ASP A 293 7.60 9.24 2.66
C ASP A 293 7.34 8.87 4.12
N PHE A 294 8.42 8.73 4.90
CA PHE A 294 8.34 8.34 6.32
C PHE A 294 7.50 9.31 7.17
N THR A 295 7.36 10.56 6.74
CA THR A 295 6.57 11.57 7.49
C THR A 295 5.08 11.24 7.51
N THR A 296 4.60 10.44 6.57
CA THR A 296 3.19 10.05 6.44
C THR A 296 2.82 8.79 7.24
N PHE A 297 3.81 8.02 7.71
CA PHE A 297 3.57 6.70 8.32
C PHE A 297 3.05 6.74 9.74
N GLY A 298 3.27 7.84 10.45
CA GLY A 298 2.74 8.05 11.80
C GLY A 298 1.25 8.41 11.86
N GLY A 299 0.53 8.41 10.74
CA GLY A 299 -0.87 8.85 10.68
C GLY A 299 -1.83 8.07 11.57
N LEU A 300 -1.56 6.77 11.80
CA LEU A 300 -2.35 5.92 12.71
C LEU A 300 -2.05 6.16 14.20
N THR A 301 -0.96 6.85 14.50
CA THR A 301 -0.56 7.19 15.89
C THR A 301 -0.82 8.64 16.22
N ARG A 302 -1.15 9.48 15.22
CA ARG A 302 -1.43 10.92 15.35
C ARG A 302 -2.91 11.17 15.05
N GLY A 303 -3.53 12.08 15.80
CA GLY A 303 -4.93 12.45 15.61
C GLY A 303 -5.93 11.46 16.23
N PRO A 304 -7.22 11.59 15.93
CA PRO A 304 -8.25 10.70 16.45
C PRO A 304 -7.98 9.24 16.05
N LYS A 305 -7.98 8.34 17.06
CA LYS A 305 -7.77 6.92 16.81
C LYS A 305 -8.98 6.33 16.08
N PRO A 306 -8.78 5.46 15.08
CA PRO A 306 -9.87 4.69 14.50
C PRO A 306 -10.64 3.92 15.58
N SER A 307 -11.96 3.78 15.39
CA SER A 307 -12.86 3.15 16.38
C SER A 307 -12.53 1.67 16.68
N PHE A 308 -11.76 1.01 15.83
CA PHE A 308 -11.31 -0.37 16.04
C PHE A 308 -10.06 -0.49 16.92
N LEU A 309 -9.39 0.61 17.25
CA LEU A 309 -8.28 0.59 18.19
C LEU A 309 -8.84 0.59 19.61
N ASN A 310 -8.54 -0.46 20.38
CA ASN A 310 -8.84 -0.50 21.81
C ASN A 310 -8.07 0.58 22.57
N ASP A 311 -8.45 0.87 23.81
CA ASP A 311 -7.76 1.82 24.69
C ASP A 311 -6.29 1.44 24.98
N GLY A 312 -5.91 0.19 24.69
CA GLY A 312 -4.54 -0.31 24.82
C GLY A 312 -4.15 -0.69 26.26
N SER A 313 -5.11 -0.75 27.19
CA SER A 313 -4.84 -1.04 28.61
C SER A 313 -4.05 -2.34 28.87
N TRP A 314 -4.09 -3.29 27.95
CA TRP A 314 -3.40 -4.58 28.02
C TRP A 314 -2.37 -4.82 26.90
N ARG A 315 -1.98 -3.77 26.19
CA ARG A 315 -1.01 -3.82 25.08
C ARG A 315 0.35 -3.31 25.52
N ILE A 316 1.40 -3.84 24.90
CA ILE A 316 2.73 -3.22 25.04
C ILE A 316 2.73 -1.83 24.38
N THR A 317 3.35 -0.88 25.07
CA THR A 317 3.55 0.47 24.55
C THR A 317 4.89 0.54 23.84
N VAL A 318 4.86 1.00 22.60
CA VAL A 318 6.06 1.16 21.76
C VAL A 318 6.08 2.58 21.19
N GLU A 319 7.13 3.32 21.48
CA GLU A 319 7.29 4.67 20.93
C GLU A 319 7.70 4.64 19.47
N PRO A 320 7.15 5.51 18.59
CA PRO A 320 7.58 5.63 17.22
C PRO A 320 9.07 5.96 17.11
N ARG A 321 9.77 5.29 16.22
CA ARG A 321 11.19 5.57 15.95
C ARG A 321 11.51 5.38 14.47
N LEU A 322 12.14 6.39 13.87
CA LEU A 322 12.75 6.26 12.56
C LEU A 322 14.18 5.73 12.73
N ALA A 323 14.50 4.61 12.09
CA ALA A 323 15.85 4.04 12.05
C ALA A 323 16.69 4.74 10.96
N ASP A 324 17.99 4.46 10.96
CA ASP A 324 18.90 4.94 9.92
C ASP A 324 18.81 4.05 8.66
N TRP A 325 17.98 4.47 7.72
CA TRP A 325 17.73 3.79 6.46
C TRP A 325 18.86 3.96 5.44
N ASP A 326 19.71 4.98 5.60
CA ASP A 326 20.78 5.31 4.64
C ASP A 326 22.04 4.48 4.84
N THR A 327 22.17 3.81 5.99
CA THR A 327 23.31 2.89 6.24
C THR A 327 23.33 1.77 5.17
N PRO A 328 24.47 1.53 4.49
CA PRO A 328 24.59 0.51 3.47
C PRO A 328 24.19 -0.89 3.94
N SER A 329 23.40 -1.59 3.13
CA SER A 329 22.88 -2.93 3.47
C SER A 329 23.97 -4.01 3.48
N ARG A 330 24.96 -3.87 2.59
CA ARG A 330 26.04 -4.84 2.31
C ARG A 330 25.53 -6.21 1.84
N ARG A 331 24.30 -6.28 1.30
CA ARG A 331 23.68 -7.55 0.85
C ARG A 331 23.98 -7.86 -0.61
N GLU A 332 24.58 -6.96 -1.35
CA GLU A 332 25.08 -7.18 -2.72
C GLU A 332 26.05 -8.37 -2.83
N ARG A 333 26.64 -8.79 -1.70
CA ARG A 333 27.56 -9.94 -1.61
C ARG A 333 26.84 -11.30 -1.59
N LEU A 334 25.53 -11.33 -1.41
CA LEU A 334 24.74 -12.56 -1.31
C LEU A 334 24.17 -13.02 -2.66
N GLY A 335 24.54 -12.36 -3.77
CA GLY A 335 24.19 -12.74 -5.14
C GLY A 335 22.86 -12.30 -5.60
#